data_61021f2b68b31ef506e794e5aef0df2b
#
_entry.id   61021f2b68b31ef506e794e5aef0df2b
#
_cell.length_a   1.000
_cell.length_b   1.000
_cell.length_c   1.000
_cell.angle_alpha   90.00
_cell.angle_beta   90.00
_cell.angle_gamma   90.00
#
_symmetry.space_group_name_H-M   'P 1'
#
loop_
_entity.id
_entity.type
_entity.pdbx_description
1 polymer ?
#
loop_
_entity_poly.entity_id
_entity_poly.type
_entity_poly.pdbx_seq_one_letter_code
_entity_poly.pdbx_strand_id
1 'polypeptide(L)'
;MTASATIPKTQYAVQLVGPSELRVNPEKEVFQPGPHQILAKVEAVGLCFSDLKLLKQFKDHARKSEVMKGLSAEILASIPSYVPGEKPTVPGHEVVCRIVAIGDQVKQHTVGERVLVQTDYRNLPTAGSNSAFGYNFEGALQEYVLMDERVVVDASGERFLIPPIVERLPDGA
;
A
#
# COMPACT_ATOMS: atom_id res chain seq x y z
N MET A 1 17.62 -4.31 23.99
CA MET A 1 16.32 -5.01 23.77
C MET A 1 15.28 -3.95 23.50
N THR A 2 14.99 -3.67 22.25
CA THR A 2 13.91 -2.74 21.86
C THR A 2 12.59 -3.44 22.14
N ALA A 3 11.79 -2.85 23.01
CA ALA A 3 10.43 -3.34 23.27
C ALA A 3 9.69 -3.41 21.93
N SER A 4 9.22 -4.59 21.55
CA SER A 4 8.31 -4.76 20.41
C SER A 4 7.08 -3.90 20.70
N ALA A 5 6.94 -2.81 19.97
CA ALA A 5 5.76 -1.96 20.10
C ALA A 5 4.54 -2.82 19.75
N THR A 6 3.60 -2.92 20.67
CA THR A 6 2.36 -3.69 20.43
C THR A 6 1.60 -3.02 19.29
N ILE A 7 1.36 -3.77 18.21
CA ILE A 7 0.55 -3.30 17.08
C ILE A 7 -0.90 -3.15 17.56
N PRO A 8 -1.52 -1.97 17.43
CA PRO A 8 -2.90 -1.77 17.85
C PRO A 8 -3.87 -2.54 16.93
N LYS A 9 -5.09 -2.77 17.41
CA LYS A 9 -6.14 -3.42 16.58
C LYS A 9 -6.79 -2.44 15.62
N THR A 10 -6.85 -1.17 15.98
CA THR A 10 -7.46 -0.09 15.20
C THR A 10 -6.54 1.10 15.12
N GLN A 11 -6.80 1.97 14.16
CA GLN A 11 -5.99 3.14 13.83
C GLN A 11 -6.84 4.29 13.30
N TYR A 12 -6.28 5.49 13.30
CA TYR A 12 -6.81 6.60 12.55
C TYR A 12 -6.47 6.47 11.07
N ALA A 13 -7.45 6.74 10.22
CA ALA A 13 -7.27 6.80 8.77
C ALA A 13 -8.14 7.89 8.15
N VAL A 14 -7.66 8.50 7.08
CA VAL A 14 -8.46 9.37 6.21
C VAL A 14 -8.85 8.56 4.98
N GLN A 15 -10.13 8.30 4.81
CA GLN A 15 -10.67 7.51 3.71
C GLN A 15 -11.39 8.39 2.70
N LEU A 16 -11.11 8.18 1.43
CA LEU A 16 -11.89 8.71 0.33
C LEU A 16 -13.04 7.73 0.08
N VAL A 17 -14.27 8.18 0.34
CA VAL A 17 -15.49 7.34 0.31
C VAL A 17 -16.42 7.66 -0.86
N GLY A 18 -16.13 8.73 -1.59
CA GLY A 18 -16.87 9.19 -2.75
C GLY A 18 -16.15 10.36 -3.43
N PRO A 19 -16.62 10.85 -4.59
CA PRO A 19 -16.02 11.99 -5.28
C PRO A 19 -15.98 13.22 -4.36
N SER A 20 -14.77 13.71 -4.07
CA SER A 20 -14.51 14.85 -3.17
C SER A 20 -15.02 14.64 -1.74
N GLU A 21 -15.26 13.40 -1.31
CA GLU A 21 -15.73 13.07 0.03
C GLU A 21 -14.66 12.33 0.82
N LEU A 22 -14.04 13.02 1.78
CA LEU A 22 -13.09 12.45 2.73
C LEU A 22 -13.78 12.22 4.08
N ARG A 23 -13.47 11.09 4.70
CA ARG A 23 -13.98 10.72 6.04
C ARG A 23 -12.82 10.29 6.93
N VAL A 24 -12.76 10.85 8.13
CA VAL A 24 -11.86 10.36 9.18
C VAL A 24 -12.50 9.12 9.81
N ASN A 25 -11.76 8.02 9.82
CA ASN A 25 -12.14 6.79 10.50
C ASN A 25 -11.16 6.54 11.66
N PRO A 26 -11.56 6.77 12.91
CA PRO A 26 -10.68 6.59 14.08
C PRO A 26 -10.55 5.12 14.51
N GLU A 27 -11.36 4.24 13.95
CA GLU A 27 -11.43 2.81 14.32
C GLU A 27 -11.20 1.89 13.12
N LYS A 28 -10.45 2.37 12.11
CA LYS A 28 -10.08 1.52 10.99
C LYS A 28 -9.22 0.36 11.48
N GLU A 29 -9.56 -0.85 11.06
CA GLU A 29 -8.79 -2.05 11.39
C GLU A 29 -7.32 -1.93 10.94
N VAL A 30 -6.40 -2.36 11.80
CA VAL A 30 -5.01 -2.62 11.44
C VAL A 30 -4.90 -4.09 11.03
N PHE A 31 -4.77 -4.32 9.74
CA PHE A 31 -4.65 -5.67 9.21
C PHE A 31 -3.36 -6.34 9.67
N GLN A 32 -3.47 -7.61 10.07
CA GLN A 32 -2.29 -8.41 10.35
C GLN A 32 -1.71 -8.95 9.04
N PRO A 33 -0.38 -8.98 8.88
CA PRO A 33 0.23 -9.42 7.64
C PRO A 33 0.02 -10.93 7.41
N GLY A 34 -0.54 -11.27 6.25
CA GLY A 34 -0.54 -12.64 5.73
C GLY A 34 0.86 -13.06 5.24
N PRO A 35 1.01 -14.29 4.70
CA PRO A 35 2.32 -14.88 4.42
C PRO A 35 3.28 -14.02 3.59
N HIS A 36 2.79 -13.32 2.58
CA HIS A 36 3.58 -12.46 1.69
C HIS A 36 3.43 -10.96 1.98
N GLN A 37 2.91 -10.60 3.16
CA GLN A 37 2.53 -9.23 3.46
C GLN A 37 3.47 -8.59 4.46
N ILE A 38 3.54 -7.27 4.36
CA ILE A 38 4.40 -6.40 5.16
C ILE A 38 3.51 -5.37 5.81
N LEU A 39 3.53 -5.27 7.13
CA LEU A 39 2.90 -4.20 7.87
C LEU A 39 3.95 -3.17 8.25
N ALA A 40 3.71 -1.92 7.90
CA ALA A 40 4.62 -0.83 8.23
C ALA A 40 3.88 0.30 8.95
N LYS A 41 4.56 0.92 9.92
CA LYS A 41 4.12 2.14 10.58
C LYS A 41 4.53 3.34 9.75
N VAL A 42 3.58 4.21 9.43
CA VAL A 42 3.83 5.44 8.69
C VAL A 42 4.56 6.44 9.58
N GLU A 43 5.65 7.02 9.07
CA GLU A 43 6.40 8.08 9.72
C GLU A 43 6.10 9.45 9.09
N ALA A 44 5.94 9.48 7.76
CA ALA A 44 5.56 10.68 7.03
C ALA A 44 4.85 10.31 5.73
N VAL A 45 3.92 11.13 5.30
CA VAL A 45 3.24 11.01 4.01
C VAL A 45 3.15 12.37 3.33
N GLY A 46 3.59 12.42 2.08
CA GLY A 46 3.44 13.58 1.21
C GLY A 46 2.10 13.55 0.47
N LEU A 47 1.57 14.71 0.19
CA LEU A 47 0.42 14.89 -0.70
C LEU A 47 0.87 15.62 -1.97
N CYS A 48 0.47 15.11 -3.11
CA CYS A 48 0.81 15.69 -4.39
C CYS A 48 -0.44 15.96 -5.24
N PHE A 49 -0.23 16.50 -6.42
CA PHE A 49 -1.34 16.85 -7.32
C PHE A 49 -2.16 15.63 -7.78
N SER A 50 -1.55 14.44 -7.79
CA SER A 50 -2.27 13.22 -8.16
C SER A 50 -3.29 12.77 -7.11
N ASP A 51 -3.07 13.09 -5.82
CA ASP A 51 -4.08 12.86 -4.79
C ASP A 51 -5.33 13.72 -5.02
N LEU A 52 -5.15 14.97 -5.51
CA LEU A 52 -6.28 15.84 -5.88
C LEU A 52 -7.07 15.30 -7.08
N LYS A 53 -6.41 14.63 -8.03
CA LYS A 53 -7.09 13.95 -9.14
C LYS A 53 -7.90 12.77 -8.64
N LEU A 54 -7.30 11.93 -7.79
CA LEU A 54 -8.00 10.82 -7.18
C LEU A 54 -9.21 11.31 -6.37
N LEU A 55 -9.05 12.35 -5.55
CA LEU A 55 -10.12 12.94 -4.76
C LEU A 55 -11.33 13.32 -5.64
N LYS A 56 -11.10 13.96 -6.78
CA LYS A 56 -12.17 14.39 -7.68
C LYS A 56 -12.80 13.24 -8.47
N GLN A 57 -12.00 12.31 -8.95
CA GLN A 57 -12.43 11.25 -9.87
C GLN A 57 -12.93 10.00 -9.13
N PHE A 58 -12.40 9.74 -7.93
CA PHE A 58 -12.72 8.55 -7.12
C PHE A 58 -12.65 7.26 -7.95
N LYS A 59 -13.78 6.55 -8.08
CA LYS A 59 -13.88 5.28 -8.82
C LYS A 59 -13.52 5.39 -10.30
N ASP A 60 -13.71 6.56 -10.90
CA ASP A 60 -13.46 6.80 -12.34
C ASP A 60 -11.97 7.08 -12.62
N HIS A 61 -11.14 7.18 -11.59
CA HIS A 61 -9.69 7.28 -11.75
C HIS A 61 -9.11 5.97 -12.29
N ALA A 62 -8.34 6.04 -13.39
CA ALA A 62 -7.83 4.84 -14.08
C ALA A 62 -7.08 3.84 -13.17
N ARG A 63 -6.34 4.35 -12.15
CA ARG A 63 -5.64 3.52 -11.18
C ARG A 63 -6.52 2.99 -10.05
N LYS A 64 -7.78 3.39 -10.00
CA LYS A 64 -8.76 2.90 -9.03
C LYS A 64 -9.56 1.71 -9.56
N SER A 65 -9.42 1.40 -10.85
CA SER A 65 -10.02 0.22 -11.47
C SER A 65 -9.42 -1.09 -10.93
N GLU A 66 -10.07 -2.20 -11.19
CA GLU A 66 -9.53 -3.52 -10.88
C GLU A 66 -8.17 -3.75 -11.55
N VAL A 67 -7.32 -4.54 -10.90
CA VAL A 67 -6.01 -4.92 -11.46
C VAL A 67 -6.23 -5.82 -12.68
N MET A 68 -5.77 -5.36 -13.84
CA MET A 68 -6.02 -6.02 -15.12
C MET A 68 -5.01 -7.11 -15.47
N LYS A 69 -3.80 -7.06 -14.90
CA LYS A 69 -2.70 -7.99 -15.21
C LYS A 69 -1.82 -8.25 -14.01
N GLY A 70 -1.17 -9.39 -14.03
CA GLY A 70 -0.08 -9.73 -13.11
C GLY A 70 -0.49 -10.53 -11.90
N LEU A 71 -1.71 -10.44 -11.43
CA LEU A 71 -2.20 -11.16 -10.26
C LEU A 71 -3.49 -11.91 -10.58
N SER A 72 -3.61 -13.12 -10.05
CA SER A 72 -4.88 -13.86 -10.10
C SER A 72 -5.91 -13.22 -9.17
N ALA A 73 -7.18 -13.43 -9.49
CA ALA A 73 -8.29 -12.98 -8.64
C ALA A 73 -8.20 -13.53 -7.21
N GLU A 74 -7.69 -14.77 -7.06
CA GLU A 74 -7.48 -15.42 -5.78
C GLU A 74 -6.42 -14.69 -4.93
N ILE A 75 -5.30 -14.30 -5.54
CA ILE A 75 -4.27 -13.49 -4.86
C ILE A 75 -4.83 -12.14 -4.44
N LEU A 76 -5.52 -11.44 -5.36
CA LEU A 76 -6.13 -10.15 -5.05
C LEU A 76 -7.14 -10.24 -3.90
N ALA A 77 -7.96 -11.30 -3.88
CA ALA A 77 -8.93 -11.55 -2.80
C ALA A 77 -8.25 -11.79 -1.44
N SER A 78 -6.99 -12.25 -1.43
CA SER A 78 -6.20 -12.47 -0.20
C SER A 78 -5.56 -11.19 0.36
N ILE A 79 -5.68 -10.05 -0.34
CA ILE A 79 -5.06 -8.79 0.07
C ILE A 79 -6.13 -7.82 0.60
N PRO A 80 -6.26 -7.66 1.93
CA PRO A 80 -7.32 -6.82 2.51
C PRO A 80 -7.19 -5.34 2.11
N SER A 81 -5.99 -4.86 1.80
CA SER A 81 -5.74 -3.50 1.32
C SER A 81 -6.10 -3.28 -0.15
N TYR A 82 -6.56 -4.30 -0.89
CA TYR A 82 -7.01 -4.18 -2.28
C TYR A 82 -8.44 -3.65 -2.34
N VAL A 83 -8.58 -2.41 -2.78
CA VAL A 83 -9.81 -1.61 -2.70
C VAL A 83 -10.18 -0.94 -4.04
N PRO A 84 -10.39 -1.71 -5.13
CA PRO A 84 -10.70 -1.15 -6.44
C PRO A 84 -12.13 -0.58 -6.52
N GLY A 85 -12.38 0.21 -7.55
CA GLY A 85 -13.71 0.71 -7.90
C GLY A 85 -14.33 1.59 -6.84
N GLU A 86 -15.54 1.28 -6.42
CA GLU A 86 -16.34 2.05 -5.46
C GLU A 86 -15.94 1.83 -4.00
N LYS A 87 -15.03 0.89 -3.72
CA LYS A 87 -14.57 0.65 -2.35
C LYS A 87 -13.87 1.90 -1.80
N PRO A 88 -14.15 2.30 -0.56
CA PRO A 88 -13.39 3.35 0.11
C PRO A 88 -11.89 3.05 0.03
N THR A 89 -11.08 4.07 -0.18
CA THR A 89 -9.62 3.93 -0.22
C THR A 89 -8.96 4.95 0.71
N VAL A 90 -7.85 4.57 1.31
CA VAL A 90 -6.96 5.50 1.98
C VAL A 90 -6.00 6.04 0.92
N PRO A 91 -6.00 7.36 0.63
CA PRO A 91 -5.03 7.96 -0.29
C PRO A 91 -3.64 8.10 0.35
N GLY A 92 -2.73 8.80 -0.36
CA GLY A 92 -1.37 9.07 0.10
C GLY A 92 -0.39 7.99 -0.35
N HIS A 93 0.43 8.34 -1.35
CA HIS A 93 1.31 7.41 -2.03
C HIS A 93 2.79 7.82 -2.00
N GLU A 94 3.12 8.96 -1.41
CA GLU A 94 4.49 9.41 -1.17
C GLU A 94 4.82 9.23 0.31
N VAL A 95 5.39 8.08 0.69
CA VAL A 95 5.46 7.72 2.10
C VAL A 95 6.82 7.19 2.53
N VAL A 96 7.23 7.61 3.72
CA VAL A 96 8.29 7.01 4.51
C VAL A 96 7.63 6.21 5.64
N CYS A 97 8.03 4.98 5.80
CA CYS A 97 7.49 4.11 6.84
C CYS A 97 8.55 3.15 7.40
N ARG A 98 8.24 2.55 8.54
CA ARG A 98 9.06 1.55 9.20
C ARG A 98 8.32 0.23 9.28
N ILE A 99 8.97 -0.84 8.83
CA ILE A 99 8.41 -2.20 8.90
C ILE A 99 8.29 -2.63 10.35
N VAL A 100 7.10 -3.03 10.77
CA VAL A 100 6.80 -3.45 12.15
C VAL A 100 6.41 -4.92 12.26
N ALA A 101 5.92 -5.53 11.17
CA ALA A 101 5.66 -6.96 11.09
C ALA A 101 5.72 -7.43 9.63
N ILE A 102 6.07 -8.70 9.44
CA ILE A 102 6.11 -9.36 8.13
C ILE A 102 5.52 -10.76 8.22
N GLY A 103 4.95 -11.23 7.12
CA GLY A 103 4.55 -12.63 6.96
C GLY A 103 5.74 -13.57 6.77
N ASP A 104 5.54 -14.83 7.02
CA ASP A 104 6.58 -15.88 7.02
C ASP A 104 7.16 -16.20 5.63
N GLN A 105 6.49 -15.78 4.56
CA GLN A 105 6.96 -15.93 3.18
C GLN A 105 7.67 -14.68 2.63
N VAL A 106 7.72 -13.58 3.38
CA VAL A 106 8.48 -12.38 3.02
C VAL A 106 9.98 -12.67 3.11
N LYS A 107 10.73 -12.42 2.03
CA LYS A 107 12.14 -12.82 1.93
C LYS A 107 13.12 -11.65 1.81
N GLN A 108 12.67 -10.49 1.33
CA GLN A 108 13.56 -9.38 1.00
C GLN A 108 13.56 -8.26 2.05
N HIS A 109 12.69 -8.36 3.05
CA HIS A 109 12.51 -7.32 4.06
C HIS A 109 12.54 -7.87 5.46
N THR A 110 12.98 -7.04 6.40
CA THR A 110 13.04 -7.39 7.83
C THR A 110 12.34 -6.33 8.68
N VAL A 111 11.87 -6.73 9.85
CA VAL A 111 11.28 -5.81 10.83
C VAL A 111 12.33 -4.79 11.28
N GLY A 112 11.94 -3.53 11.36
CA GLY A 112 12.80 -2.41 11.73
C GLY A 112 13.36 -1.62 10.55
N GLU A 113 13.31 -2.14 9.32
CA GLU A 113 13.74 -1.39 8.12
C GLU A 113 12.89 -0.13 7.95
N ARG A 114 13.55 0.98 7.63
CA ARG A 114 12.94 2.25 7.25
C ARG A 114 13.02 2.40 5.74
N VAL A 115 11.91 2.67 5.08
CA VAL A 115 11.79 2.53 3.63
C VAL A 115 10.93 3.62 3.00
N LEU A 116 11.21 3.92 1.74
CA LEU A 116 10.30 4.62 0.84
C LEU A 116 9.42 3.61 0.10
N VAL A 117 8.15 3.94 -0.09
CA VAL A 117 7.20 3.09 -0.79
C VAL A 117 7.21 3.38 -2.30
N GLN A 118 7.33 2.33 -3.11
CA GLN A 118 7.11 2.42 -4.55
C GLN A 118 5.62 2.59 -4.85
N THR A 119 5.28 3.66 -5.52
CA THR A 119 3.88 4.06 -5.73
C THR A 119 3.38 3.82 -7.14
N ASP A 120 4.26 3.90 -8.12
CA ASP A 120 3.89 3.79 -9.54
C ASP A 120 4.68 2.69 -10.24
N TYR A 121 4.00 1.59 -10.54
CA TYR A 121 4.60 0.43 -11.20
C TYR A 121 4.64 0.53 -12.72
N ARG A 122 4.02 1.54 -13.32
CA ARG A 122 3.96 1.70 -14.78
C ARG A 122 5.32 1.95 -15.41
N ASN A 123 6.24 2.55 -14.67
CA ASN A 123 7.60 2.87 -15.12
C ASN A 123 8.61 1.74 -14.88
N LEU A 124 8.19 0.68 -14.21
CA LEU A 124 8.99 -0.51 -14.06
C LEU A 124 8.79 -1.41 -15.29
N PRO A 125 9.74 -2.30 -15.64
CA PRO A 125 9.58 -3.26 -16.72
C PRO A 125 8.54 -4.34 -16.38
N THR A 126 7.40 -3.92 -15.90
CA THR A 126 6.28 -4.74 -15.51
C THR A 126 5.25 -4.78 -16.64
N ALA A 127 4.57 -5.88 -16.81
CA ALA A 127 3.71 -6.18 -17.96
C ALA A 127 2.39 -5.36 -17.99
N GLY A 128 2.45 -4.05 -17.81
CA GLY A 128 1.29 -3.16 -17.94
C GLY A 128 0.24 -3.30 -16.82
N SER A 129 0.68 -3.62 -15.61
CA SER A 129 -0.18 -3.58 -14.43
C SER A 129 -0.60 -2.15 -14.13
N ASN A 130 -1.87 -1.96 -13.76
CA ASN A 130 -2.42 -0.70 -13.24
C ASN A 130 -2.43 -0.67 -11.71
N SER A 131 -1.74 -1.61 -11.06
CA SER A 131 -1.60 -1.65 -9.60
C SER A 131 -0.93 -0.38 -9.08
N ALA A 132 -1.55 0.27 -8.12
CA ALA A 132 -1.05 1.52 -7.56
C ALA A 132 -1.38 1.67 -6.08
N PHE A 133 -0.34 1.90 -5.28
CA PHE A 133 -0.43 2.23 -3.88
C PHE A 133 -1.10 3.59 -3.69
N GLY A 134 -2.03 3.70 -2.76
CA GLY A 134 -2.83 4.90 -2.55
C GLY A 134 -4.02 5.06 -3.52
N TYR A 135 -4.28 4.07 -4.38
CA TYR A 135 -5.36 4.06 -5.37
C TYR A 135 -6.21 2.80 -5.27
N ASN A 136 -5.92 1.78 -6.07
CA ASN A 136 -6.60 0.48 -5.97
C ASN A 136 -6.03 -0.43 -4.86
N PHE A 137 -4.91 -0.04 -4.26
CA PHE A 137 -4.48 -0.50 -2.94
C PHE A 137 -4.48 0.68 -1.98
N GLU A 138 -4.77 0.45 -0.70
CA GLU A 138 -4.76 1.49 0.31
C GLU A 138 -3.38 2.14 0.45
N GLY A 139 -3.37 3.45 0.67
CA GLY A 139 -2.17 4.27 0.87
C GLY A 139 -1.92 4.62 2.33
N ALA A 140 -1.20 5.70 2.57
CA ALA A 140 -0.58 6.00 3.85
C ALA A 140 -1.19 7.18 4.63
N LEU A 141 -2.35 7.71 4.23
CA LEU A 141 -3.11 8.62 5.12
C LEU A 141 -3.77 7.83 6.26
N GLN A 142 -2.98 7.00 6.92
CA GLN A 142 -3.30 6.18 8.09
C GLN A 142 -2.01 5.90 8.87
N GLU A 143 -2.12 5.37 10.10
CA GLU A 143 -0.95 5.15 10.95
C GLU A 143 -0.14 3.90 10.57
N TYR A 144 -0.81 2.85 10.08
CA TYR A 144 -0.20 1.60 9.63
C TYR A 144 -0.72 1.24 8.25
N VAL A 145 0.16 0.75 7.39
CA VAL A 145 -0.17 0.33 6.03
C VAL A 145 0.23 -1.12 5.79
N LEU A 146 -0.68 -1.88 5.17
CA LEU A 146 -0.42 -3.25 4.74
C LEU A 146 -0.06 -3.27 3.26
N MET A 147 1.09 -3.85 2.95
CA MET A 147 1.60 -4.03 1.59
C MET A 147 1.76 -5.52 1.29
N ASP A 148 1.70 -5.90 0.02
CA ASP A 148 1.90 -7.29 -0.42
C ASP A 148 2.99 -7.34 -1.50
N GLU A 149 4.03 -8.14 -1.30
CA GLU A 149 5.18 -8.20 -2.21
C GLU A 149 4.86 -8.83 -3.57
N ARG A 150 3.69 -9.45 -3.74
CA ARG A 150 3.26 -10.09 -4.99
C ARG A 150 2.52 -9.17 -5.95
N VAL A 151 2.48 -7.86 -5.67
CA VAL A 151 1.62 -6.90 -6.42
C VAL A 151 2.03 -6.73 -7.87
N VAL A 152 3.26 -7.04 -8.23
CA VAL A 152 3.81 -6.79 -9.56
C VAL A 152 4.33 -8.04 -10.24
N VAL A 153 4.24 -8.04 -11.57
CA VAL A 153 4.84 -9.05 -12.45
C VAL A 153 5.65 -8.31 -13.49
N ASP A 154 6.86 -8.76 -13.77
CA ASP A 154 7.72 -8.16 -14.77
C ASP A 154 7.26 -8.44 -16.21
N ALA A 155 7.98 -7.90 -17.19
CA ALA A 155 7.67 -8.09 -18.61
C ALA A 155 7.87 -9.54 -19.08
N SER A 156 8.66 -10.35 -18.37
CA SER A 156 8.84 -11.79 -18.63
C SER A 156 7.76 -12.65 -17.99
N GLY A 157 6.92 -12.07 -17.12
CA GLY A 157 5.91 -12.77 -16.34
C GLY A 157 6.43 -13.28 -15.00
N GLU A 158 7.68 -13.01 -14.64
CA GLU A 158 8.20 -13.28 -13.30
C GLU A 158 7.68 -12.25 -12.30
N ARG A 159 7.37 -12.70 -11.11
CA ARG A 159 6.95 -11.83 -10.02
C ARG A 159 8.17 -11.16 -9.43
N PHE A 160 8.18 -9.86 -9.47
CA PHE A 160 9.04 -9.12 -8.59
C PHE A 160 8.48 -9.19 -7.16
N LEU A 161 9.37 -9.45 -6.26
CA LEU A 161 9.21 -8.96 -4.91
C LEU A 161 9.48 -7.45 -4.93
N ILE A 162 8.83 -6.71 -5.83
CA ILE A 162 8.74 -5.31 -5.60
C ILE A 162 7.62 -5.17 -4.63
N PRO A 163 7.98 -5.05 -3.41
CA PRO A 163 7.11 -4.39 -2.54
C PRO A 163 6.88 -3.05 -3.16
N PRO A 164 5.89 -2.43 -2.77
CA PRO A 164 5.83 -1.01 -2.81
C PRO A 164 7.03 -0.32 -2.11
N ILE A 165 8.09 -1.01 -1.81
CA ILE A 165 9.29 -0.53 -1.12
C ILE A 165 10.44 -0.51 -2.12
N VAL A 166 11.01 0.67 -2.38
CA VAL A 166 12.06 0.85 -3.41
C VAL A 166 13.43 1.18 -2.84
N GLU A 167 13.48 1.74 -1.65
CA GLU A 167 14.72 2.18 -1.03
C GLU A 167 14.69 1.98 0.48
N ARG A 168 15.83 1.58 1.02
CA ARG A 168 16.08 1.53 2.44
C ARG A 168 16.76 2.82 2.87
N LEU A 169 16.22 3.47 3.88
CA LEU A 169 16.76 4.71 4.40
C LEU A 169 17.45 4.46 5.73
N PRO A 170 18.61 5.09 5.96
CA PRO A 170 19.22 5.05 7.28
C PRO A 170 18.34 5.77 8.30
N ASP A 171 18.50 5.39 9.57
CA ASP A 171 17.82 6.08 10.65
C ASP A 171 18.30 7.54 10.72
N GLY A 172 17.36 8.46 10.84
CA GLY A 172 17.64 9.90 10.91
C GLY A 172 17.78 10.60 9.56
N ALA A 173 17.57 9.90 8.44
CA ALA A 173 17.54 10.52 7.12
C ALA A 173 16.18 11.19 6.83
#